data_e22e10873ae2d3a29b6356e6851a357f
#
_entry.id   e22e10873ae2d3a29b6356e6851a357f
#
_cell.length_a   1.000
_cell.length_b   1.000
_cell.length_c   1.000
_cell.angle_alpha   90.00
_cell.angle_beta   90.00
_cell.angle_gamma   90.00
#
_symmetry.space_group_name_H-M   'P 1'
#
loop_
_entity.id
_entity.type
_entity.pdbx_description
1 polymer ?
#
loop_
_entity_poly.entity_id
_entity_poly.type
_entity_poly.pdbx_seq_one_letter_code
_entity_poly.pdbx_strand_id
1 'polypeptide(L)'
;MRKDELPGALPASFRYAAALVSAMLVSSLPMPILSQGIQLVVVDVHEVAEGYRASKLIGSSVVNDQNEKIGTIEDIVIGKDKVLFAVLQVGGFLHIGGRMVAVPFQSLVLDENGAKIKLPGATQEALKKLPEFKYAG
;
A
#
# COMPACT_ATOMS: atom_id res chain seq x y z
N MET A 1 -61.49 48.95 -36.55
CA MET A 1 -61.13 48.73 -36.16
C MET A 1 -60.76 48.22 -35.50
N ARG A 2 -60.39 47.68 -35.10
CA ARG A 2 -60.03 47.16 -34.60
C ARG A 2 -59.41 46.68 -34.00
N LYS A 3 -59.01 46.39 -33.72
CA LYS A 3 -58.44 46.11 -33.29
C LYS A 3 -58.09 45.60 -32.48
N ASP A 4 -57.72 45.47 -32.13
CA ASP A 4 -57.80 45.33 -31.39
C ASP A 4 -57.61 44.45 -30.69
N GLU A 5 -57.50 43.78 -30.85
CA GLU A 5 -57.25 42.97 -30.53
C GLU A 5 -56.15 42.48 -29.97
N LEU A 6 -55.55 42.73 -29.99
CA LEU A 6 -54.44 42.54 -29.55
C LEU A 6 -54.15 42.23 -28.23
N PRO A 7 -54.75 42.50 -27.33
CA PRO A 7 -54.49 42.33 -25.93
C PRO A 7 -54.41 40.91 -25.48
N GLY A 8 -54.95 40.07 -26.16
CA GLY A 8 -54.99 38.71 -25.73
C GLY A 8 -53.65 38.03 -25.63
N ALA A 9 -52.72 38.53 -26.33
CA ALA A 9 -51.40 37.91 -26.34
C ALA A 9 -50.62 38.13 -25.07
N LEU A 10 -50.87 39.24 -24.39
CA LEU A 10 -50.08 39.54 -23.23
C LEU A 10 -50.27 38.61 -22.05
N PRO A 11 -51.47 38.20 -21.75
CA PRO A 11 -51.66 37.29 -20.60
C PRO A 11 -50.96 35.99 -20.74
N ALA A 12 -50.80 35.51 -21.93
CA ALA A 12 -50.13 34.25 -22.15
C ALA A 12 -48.68 34.28 -21.72
N SER A 13 -48.05 35.42 -21.87
CA SER A 13 -46.64 35.52 -21.49
C SER A 13 -46.42 35.33 -20.00
N PHE A 14 -47.31 35.83 -19.20
CA PHE A 14 -47.17 35.69 -17.76
C PHE A 14 -47.32 34.30 -17.28
N ARG A 15 -48.05 33.49 -17.96
CA ARG A 15 -48.24 32.09 -17.59
C ARG A 15 -46.97 31.28 -17.73
N TYR A 16 -46.21 31.57 -18.73
CA TYR A 16 -44.95 30.87 -18.94
C TYR A 16 -43.92 31.19 -17.88
N ALA A 17 -43.87 32.43 -17.45
CA ALA A 17 -42.94 32.83 -16.41
C ALA A 17 -43.22 32.16 -15.09
N ALA A 18 -44.48 32.00 -14.74
CA ALA A 18 -44.84 31.33 -13.51
C ALA A 18 -44.48 29.85 -13.53
N ALA A 19 -44.60 29.19 -14.67
CA ALA A 19 -44.26 27.79 -14.81
C ALA A 19 -42.77 27.53 -14.62
N LEU A 20 -41.93 28.44 -15.08
CA LEU A 20 -40.50 28.32 -14.95
C LEU A 20 -40.01 28.38 -13.50
N VAL A 21 -40.67 29.21 -12.69
CA VAL A 21 -40.26 29.36 -11.29
C VAL A 21 -40.51 28.08 -10.49
N SER A 22 -41.58 27.38 -10.78
CA SER A 22 -41.93 26.18 -10.03
C SER A 22 -40.98 25.02 -10.27
N ALA A 23 -40.30 25.01 -11.42
CA ALA A 23 -39.36 23.91 -11.75
C ALA A 23 -38.08 23.93 -10.92
N MET A 24 -37.76 25.08 -10.35
CA MET A 24 -36.51 25.22 -9.58
C MET A 24 -36.54 24.64 -8.16
N LEU A 25 -37.70 24.32 -7.67
CA LEU A 25 -37.86 23.86 -6.29
C LEU A 25 -37.51 22.38 -6.08
N VAL A 26 -37.23 21.67 -7.15
CA VAL A 26 -37.06 20.20 -7.06
C VAL A 26 -35.62 19.78 -6.84
N SER A 27 -34.68 20.69 -6.93
CA SER A 27 -33.27 20.37 -7.02
C SER A 27 -32.55 20.16 -5.67
N SER A 28 -33.26 20.25 -4.57
CA SER A 28 -32.62 20.17 -3.25
C SER A 28 -32.84 18.86 -2.51
N LEU A 29 -32.95 17.75 -3.24
CA LEU A 29 -33.05 16.46 -2.60
C LEU A 29 -31.67 16.07 -2.00
N PRO A 30 -31.63 15.75 -0.72
CA PRO A 30 -30.39 15.27 -0.13
C PRO A 30 -30.00 13.95 -0.79
N MET A 31 -28.81 13.90 -1.32
CA MET A 31 -28.27 12.64 -1.80
C MET A 31 -27.98 11.73 -0.62
N PRO A 32 -28.38 10.46 -0.68
CA PRO A 32 -27.99 9.51 0.35
C PRO A 32 -26.46 9.41 0.34
N ILE A 33 -25.86 9.64 1.47
CA ILE A 33 -24.45 9.31 1.67
C ILE A 33 -24.41 7.80 1.76
N LEU A 34 -23.96 7.17 0.66
CA LEU A 34 -23.69 5.75 0.68
C LEU A 34 -22.49 5.55 1.59
N SER A 35 -22.72 5.00 2.76
CA SER A 35 -21.67 4.47 3.59
C SER A 35 -21.02 3.34 2.81
N GLN A 36 -19.82 3.58 2.30
CA GLN A 36 -19.03 2.54 1.68
C GLN A 36 -18.56 1.62 2.80
N GLY A 37 -19.23 0.48 2.95
CA GLY A 37 -18.76 -0.57 3.82
C GLY A 37 -17.39 -1.05 3.37
N ILE A 38 -16.58 -1.50 4.31
CA ILE A 38 -15.31 -2.14 4.00
C ILE A 38 -15.62 -3.34 3.12
N GLN A 39 -15.18 -3.29 1.87
CA GLN A 39 -15.27 -4.43 0.99
C GLN A 39 -14.15 -5.41 1.36
N LEU A 40 -14.53 -6.54 1.92
CA LEU A 40 -13.59 -7.62 2.15
C LEU A 40 -13.24 -8.26 0.81
N VAL A 41 -11.96 -8.21 0.46
CA VAL A 41 -11.46 -8.87 -0.73
C VAL A 41 -11.26 -10.33 -0.40
N VAL A 42 -11.88 -11.20 -1.20
CA VAL A 42 -11.66 -12.64 -1.09
C VAL A 42 -10.33 -12.95 -1.75
N VAL A 43 -9.42 -13.57 -1.01
CA VAL A 43 -8.12 -13.99 -1.53
C VAL A 43 -8.09 -15.48 -1.75
N ASP A 44 -7.31 -15.94 -2.71
CA ASP A 44 -7.05 -17.36 -2.90
C ASP A 44 -6.11 -17.84 -1.78
N VAL A 45 -6.64 -18.65 -0.89
CA VAL A 45 -5.87 -19.15 0.25
C VAL A 45 -4.78 -20.12 -0.15
N HIS A 46 -4.89 -20.77 -1.31
CA HIS A 46 -3.83 -21.64 -1.82
C HIS A 46 -2.64 -20.81 -2.29
N GLU A 47 -2.90 -19.72 -3.01
CA GLU A 47 -1.86 -18.81 -3.45
C GLU A 47 -1.17 -18.16 -2.24
N VAL A 48 -1.94 -17.77 -1.23
CA VAL A 48 -1.34 -17.22 0.01
C VAL A 48 -0.48 -18.26 0.72
N ALA A 49 -0.91 -19.53 0.70
CA ALA A 49 -0.18 -20.61 1.37
C ALA A 49 1.15 -20.95 0.70
N GLU A 50 1.30 -20.63 -0.58
CA GLU A 50 2.58 -20.79 -1.30
C GLU A 50 3.60 -19.70 -0.96
N GLY A 51 3.16 -18.64 -0.27
CA GLY A 51 4.02 -17.55 0.13
C GLY A 51 4.95 -17.91 1.28
N TYR A 52 5.96 -17.11 1.45
CA TYR A 52 6.91 -17.28 2.56
C TYR A 52 6.35 -16.74 3.87
N ARG A 53 6.50 -17.51 4.93
CA ARG A 53 6.10 -17.09 6.27
C ARG A 53 7.21 -16.25 6.90
N ALA A 54 6.95 -14.96 7.10
CA ALA A 54 7.90 -14.05 7.72
C ALA A 54 8.47 -14.59 9.03
N SER A 55 7.63 -15.21 9.85
CA SER A 55 8.05 -15.82 11.12
C SER A 55 9.04 -16.98 10.97
N LYS A 56 9.15 -17.57 9.78
CA LYS A 56 10.14 -18.61 9.48
C LYS A 56 11.42 -18.04 8.91
N LEU A 57 11.35 -16.86 8.30
CA LEU A 57 12.52 -16.20 7.75
C LEU A 57 13.34 -15.50 8.84
N ILE A 58 12.68 -14.97 9.85
CA ILE A 58 13.35 -14.34 10.98
C ILE A 58 14.22 -15.36 11.70
N GLY A 59 15.47 -15.03 11.93
CA GLY A 59 16.47 -15.92 12.51
C GLY A 59 17.26 -16.73 11.48
N SER A 60 16.87 -16.71 10.21
CA SER A 60 17.55 -17.45 9.15
C SER A 60 18.84 -16.77 8.72
N SER A 61 19.83 -17.59 8.36
CA SER A 61 21.10 -17.10 7.84
C SER A 61 20.96 -16.61 6.40
N VAL A 62 21.62 -15.50 6.09
CA VAL A 62 21.75 -14.96 4.75
C VAL A 62 23.17 -15.22 4.26
N VAL A 63 23.28 -15.74 3.05
CA VAL A 63 24.56 -16.03 2.41
C VAL A 63 24.78 -15.18 1.17
N ASN A 64 26.03 -15.08 0.73
CA ASN A 64 26.39 -14.44 -0.53
C ASN A 64 26.45 -15.45 -1.68
N ASP A 65 26.97 -15.03 -2.83
CA ASP A 65 27.11 -15.90 -4.01
C ASP A 65 28.10 -17.05 -3.79
N GLN A 66 29.03 -16.92 -2.88
CA GLN A 66 29.99 -17.94 -2.50
C GLN A 66 29.49 -18.85 -1.39
N ASN A 67 28.22 -18.74 -1.00
CA ASN A 67 27.59 -19.43 0.13
C ASN A 67 28.24 -19.09 1.49
N GLU A 68 28.91 -17.99 1.60
CA GLU A 68 29.43 -17.50 2.87
C GLU A 68 28.33 -16.79 3.63
N LYS A 69 28.19 -17.07 4.92
CA LYS A 69 27.23 -16.37 5.77
C LYS A 69 27.66 -14.92 5.96
N ILE A 70 26.79 -14.00 5.53
CA ILE A 70 27.03 -12.56 5.63
C ILE A 70 26.16 -11.88 6.68
N GLY A 71 25.13 -12.55 7.17
CA GLY A 71 24.25 -12.01 8.18
C GLY A 71 23.14 -12.98 8.57
N THR A 72 22.26 -12.50 9.42
CA THR A 72 21.06 -13.21 9.87
C THR A 72 19.88 -12.26 9.80
N ILE A 73 18.72 -12.72 9.36
CA ILE A 73 17.52 -11.89 9.37
C ILE A 73 17.08 -11.69 10.81
N GLU A 74 17.13 -10.46 11.26
CA GLU A 74 16.65 -10.05 12.58
C GLU A 74 15.16 -9.77 12.56
N ASP A 75 14.67 -9.12 11.52
CA ASP A 75 13.27 -8.74 11.40
C ASP A 75 12.88 -8.46 9.95
N ILE A 76 11.59 -8.40 9.72
CA ILE A 76 11.01 -7.95 8.44
C ILE A 76 10.13 -6.75 8.74
N VAL A 77 10.50 -5.61 8.23
CA VAL A 77 9.82 -4.34 8.47
C VAL A 77 8.96 -3.98 7.25
N ILE A 78 7.70 -3.63 7.52
CA ILE A 78 6.79 -3.14 6.51
C ILE A 78 6.87 -1.61 6.52
N GLY A 79 7.38 -1.03 5.45
CA GLY A 79 7.40 0.42 5.27
C GLY A 79 5.98 0.99 5.23
N LYS A 80 5.85 2.27 5.52
CA LYS A 80 4.54 2.93 5.48
C LYS A 80 3.91 2.92 4.09
N ASP A 81 4.73 2.80 3.05
CA ASP A 81 4.34 2.63 1.65
C ASP A 81 4.10 1.15 1.28
N LYS A 82 4.10 0.26 2.27
CA LYS A 82 3.90 -1.19 2.16
C LYS A 82 5.05 -1.94 1.50
N VAL A 83 6.17 -1.30 1.27
CA VAL A 83 7.39 -1.98 0.82
C VAL A 83 7.99 -2.75 1.98
N LEU A 84 8.47 -3.97 1.69
CA LEU A 84 9.09 -4.82 2.69
C LEU A 84 10.60 -4.62 2.72
N PHE A 85 11.14 -4.57 3.93
CA PHE A 85 12.57 -4.51 4.18
C PHE A 85 12.97 -5.67 5.10
N ALA A 86 14.14 -6.24 4.84
CA ALA A 86 14.75 -7.18 5.77
C ALA A 86 15.79 -6.43 6.60
N VAL A 87 15.70 -6.57 7.90
CA VAL A 87 16.72 -6.09 8.83
C VAL A 87 17.68 -7.23 9.08
N LEU A 88 18.95 -7.04 8.75
CA LEU A 88 19.99 -8.04 8.89
C LEU A 88 20.90 -7.69 10.06
N GLN A 89 21.17 -8.67 10.90
CA GLN A 89 22.25 -8.62 11.88
C GLN A 89 23.54 -9.07 11.18
N VAL A 90 24.52 -8.17 11.10
CA VAL A 90 25.78 -8.39 10.38
C VAL A 90 26.95 -8.35 11.36
N GLY A 91 27.76 -9.39 11.33
CA GLY A 91 28.89 -9.51 12.23
C GLY A 91 28.47 -9.82 13.66
N GLY A 92 29.40 -9.66 14.59
CA GLY A 92 29.20 -10.00 15.99
C GLY A 92 29.34 -11.50 16.26
N PHE A 93 29.31 -11.82 17.55
CA PHE A 93 29.36 -13.20 18.03
C PHE A 93 28.27 -13.38 19.08
N LEU A 94 27.44 -14.40 18.88
CA LEU A 94 26.28 -14.67 19.75
C LEU A 94 25.38 -13.43 19.94
N HIS A 95 25.09 -12.72 18.87
CA HIS A 95 24.29 -11.49 18.86
C HIS A 95 24.91 -10.30 19.62
N ILE A 96 26.19 -10.39 19.96
CA ILE A 96 26.92 -9.32 20.64
C ILE A 96 27.90 -8.67 19.66
N GLY A 97 27.89 -7.35 19.60
CA GLY A 97 28.84 -6.58 18.80
C GLY A 97 28.53 -6.53 17.31
N GLY A 98 27.38 -7.05 16.89
CA GLY A 98 26.92 -6.96 15.51
C GLY A 98 26.28 -5.63 15.21
N ARG A 99 26.02 -5.40 13.93
CA ARG A 99 25.42 -4.19 13.39
C ARG A 99 24.15 -4.54 12.64
N MET A 100 23.07 -3.84 12.86
CA MET A 100 21.85 -4.00 12.09
C MET A 100 21.88 -3.11 10.86
N VAL A 101 21.49 -3.66 9.73
CA VAL A 101 21.34 -2.94 8.47
C VAL A 101 20.03 -3.34 7.81
N ALA A 102 19.43 -2.43 7.06
CA ALA A 102 18.19 -2.70 6.35
C ALA A 102 18.46 -2.82 4.84
N VAL A 103 17.90 -3.84 4.23
CA VAL A 103 17.95 -4.04 2.78
C VAL A 103 16.54 -4.26 2.25
N PRO A 104 16.24 -3.90 1.00
CA PRO A 104 14.94 -4.21 0.42
C PRO A 104 14.73 -5.73 0.41
N PHE A 105 13.58 -6.19 0.85
CA PHE A 105 13.28 -7.63 0.88
C PHE A 105 13.39 -8.26 -0.51
N GLN A 106 12.99 -7.52 -1.54
CA GLN A 106 13.07 -7.97 -2.93
C GLN A 106 14.51 -8.21 -3.43
N SER A 107 15.52 -7.73 -2.71
CA SER A 107 16.92 -8.00 -3.04
C SER A 107 17.37 -9.38 -2.58
N LEU A 108 16.60 -10.04 -1.74
CA LEU A 108 16.87 -11.39 -1.28
C LEU A 108 16.34 -12.41 -2.29
N VAL A 109 17.10 -13.45 -2.51
CA VAL A 109 16.68 -14.60 -3.30
C VAL A 109 16.46 -15.75 -2.33
N LEU A 110 15.22 -16.23 -2.28
CA LEU A 110 14.81 -17.34 -1.45
C LEU A 110 14.62 -18.58 -2.31
N ASP A 111 15.00 -19.75 -1.79
CA ASP A 111 14.62 -21.00 -2.42
C ASP A 111 13.13 -21.32 -2.20
N GLU A 112 12.63 -22.35 -2.84
CA GLU A 112 11.21 -22.71 -2.82
C GLU A 112 10.62 -22.86 -1.42
N ASN A 113 11.43 -23.23 -0.45
CA ASN A 113 10.99 -23.45 0.93
C ASN A 113 11.38 -22.29 1.86
N GLY A 114 12.09 -21.28 1.37
CA GLY A 114 12.63 -20.22 2.20
C GLY A 114 13.73 -20.67 3.15
N ALA A 115 14.26 -21.89 2.95
CA ALA A 115 15.28 -22.43 3.82
C ALA A 115 16.67 -21.85 3.52
N LYS A 116 16.91 -21.45 2.29
CA LYS A 116 18.15 -20.82 1.86
C LYS A 116 17.87 -19.41 1.37
N ILE A 117 18.50 -18.46 2.00
CA ILE A 117 18.32 -17.03 1.68
C ILE A 117 19.67 -16.49 1.20
N LYS A 118 19.67 -15.96 0.00
CA LYS A 118 20.85 -15.37 -0.62
C LYS A 118 20.66 -13.89 -0.86
N LEU A 119 21.68 -13.12 -0.63
CA LEU A 119 21.78 -11.72 -1.06
C LEU A 119 22.90 -11.62 -2.10
N PRO A 120 22.56 -11.68 -3.40
CA PRO A 120 23.56 -11.68 -4.47
C PRO A 120 24.38 -10.41 -4.48
N GLY A 121 25.66 -10.56 -4.78
CA GLY A 121 26.59 -9.44 -4.90
C GLY A 121 26.98 -8.78 -3.58
N ALA A 122 26.53 -9.31 -2.44
CA ALA A 122 26.85 -8.75 -1.14
C ALA A 122 28.07 -9.39 -0.53
N THR A 123 28.74 -8.61 0.31
CA THR A 123 29.80 -9.10 1.21
C THR A 123 29.49 -8.56 2.60
N GLN A 124 30.02 -9.23 3.62
CA GLN A 124 29.85 -8.76 4.97
C GLN A 124 30.44 -7.33 5.16
N GLU A 125 31.58 -7.08 4.52
CA GLU A 125 32.23 -5.77 4.57
C GLU A 125 31.39 -4.68 3.90
N ALA A 126 30.73 -5.01 2.80
CA ALA A 126 29.85 -4.05 2.12
C ALA A 126 28.62 -3.75 2.96
N LEU A 127 28.03 -4.76 3.61
CA LEU A 127 26.89 -4.58 4.50
C LEU A 127 27.25 -3.73 5.72
N LYS A 128 28.44 -3.92 6.26
CA LYS A 128 28.92 -3.12 7.41
C LYS A 128 29.10 -1.65 7.08
N LYS A 129 29.18 -1.29 5.80
CA LYS A 129 29.30 0.10 5.36
C LYS A 129 27.95 0.79 5.20
N LEU A 130 26.86 0.03 5.20
CA LEU A 130 25.52 0.62 5.14
C LEU A 130 25.21 1.38 6.45
N PRO A 131 24.31 2.36 6.38
CA PRO A 131 23.85 3.02 7.61
C PRO A 131 23.31 2.01 8.60
N GLU A 132 23.64 2.19 9.87
CA GLU A 132 23.12 1.35 10.93
C GLU A 132 21.62 1.57 11.07
N PHE A 133 20.87 0.47 11.06
CA PHE A 133 19.43 0.51 11.27
C PHE A 133 19.12 0.54 12.77
N LYS A 134 18.18 1.40 13.13
CA LYS A 134 17.61 1.46 14.47
C LYS A 134 16.10 1.63 14.35
N TYR A 135 15.37 0.92 15.18
CA TYR A 135 13.93 1.08 15.24
C TYR A 135 13.56 2.49 15.72
N ALA A 136 12.49 3.04 15.17
CA ALA A 136 11.92 4.25 15.72
C ALA A 136 11.26 3.89 17.05
N GLY A 137 11.64 4.58 18.10
CA GLY A 137 11.13 4.36 19.45
C GLY A 137 9.70 4.83 19.66
#